data_6fccf2dece0614e3f6a40b736141d387
#
_entry.id   6fccf2dece0614e3f6a40b736141d387
#
_cell.length_a   1.000
_cell.length_b   1.000
_cell.length_c   1.000
_cell.angle_alpha   90.00
_cell.angle_beta   90.00
_cell.angle_gamma   90.00
#
_symmetry.space_group_name_H-M   'P 1'
#
loop_
_entity.id
_entity.type
_entity.pdbx_description
1 polymer ?
#
loop_
_entity_poly.entity_id
_entity_poly.type
_entity_poly.pdbx_seq_one_letter_code
_entity_poly.pdbx_strand_id
1 'polypeptide(L)'
;LGGEMGTKIPVHPNDHVNMSQSTNDTFPTAINIAAVESIHNQLIPALQELRTALNEKSIKFNSIVKLGRTHLQDATPLSLGQEFSGYVSAVDHGIKRVQSALHHCYELAMGGTAVGTGINSVEGFSENIAEEISQITGLPFVTAENKFEALGGQDSIVELSGILKVVSGSLFKIANDLRWLASGPRSGIGEITLPANEPGSSIMPGKINPTQCEAMTMLCTQVMGNDTTI
;
A
#
# COMPACT_ATOMS: atom_id res chain seq x y z
N LEU A 1 -11.97 -30.37 -20.94
CA LEU A 1 -11.65 -31.06 -22.19
C LEU A 1 -11.59 -32.62 -22.03
N GLY A 2 -11.78 -33.13 -20.79
CA GLY A 2 -11.82 -34.56 -20.53
C GLY A 2 -10.46 -35.28 -20.46
N GLY A 3 -9.38 -34.54 -20.37
CA GLY A 3 -8.04 -35.12 -20.15
C GLY A 3 -7.77 -35.49 -18.70
N GLU A 4 -6.84 -36.40 -18.48
CA GLU A 4 -6.35 -36.74 -17.12
C GLU A 4 -5.36 -35.71 -16.61
N MET A 5 -5.55 -35.25 -15.37
CA MET A 5 -4.67 -34.26 -14.75
C MET A 5 -3.23 -34.78 -14.62
N GLY A 6 -2.25 -33.96 -15.00
CA GLY A 6 -0.83 -34.32 -15.03
C GLY A 6 -0.36 -34.91 -16.34
N THR A 7 -1.27 -35.29 -17.26
CA THR A 7 -0.91 -35.60 -18.63
C THR A 7 -0.79 -34.33 -19.48
N LYS A 8 -0.12 -34.45 -20.64
CA LYS A 8 -0.01 -33.35 -21.60
C LYS A 8 -1.01 -33.45 -22.73
N ILE A 9 -2.09 -34.22 -22.54
CA ILE A 9 -3.12 -34.51 -23.50
C ILE A 9 -4.50 -34.21 -22.88
N PRO A 10 -5.42 -33.50 -23.56
CA PRO A 10 -5.29 -32.89 -24.88
C PRO A 10 -4.58 -31.52 -24.90
N VAL A 11 -4.25 -30.94 -23.77
CA VAL A 11 -3.59 -29.62 -23.67
C VAL A 11 -2.19 -29.74 -23.07
N HIS A 12 -1.21 -29.29 -23.85
CA HIS A 12 0.18 -29.25 -23.42
C HIS A 12 0.52 -27.85 -22.83
N PRO A 13 1.15 -27.73 -21.67
CA PRO A 13 1.42 -26.42 -21.05
C PRO A 13 2.31 -25.54 -21.92
N ASN A 14 3.37 -26.07 -22.52
CA ASN A 14 4.29 -25.26 -23.33
C ASN A 14 3.80 -25.05 -24.76
N ASP A 15 3.22 -26.09 -25.39
CA ASP A 15 2.87 -26.02 -26.79
C ASP A 15 1.52 -25.35 -27.07
N HIS A 16 0.70 -25.19 -26.01
CA HIS A 16 -0.61 -24.56 -26.12
C HIS A 16 -0.78 -23.38 -25.18
N VAL A 17 -0.61 -23.57 -23.84
CA VAL A 17 -0.90 -22.52 -22.85
C VAL A 17 0.15 -21.42 -22.87
N ASN A 18 1.42 -21.77 -22.95
CA ASN A 18 2.53 -20.81 -22.92
C ASN A 18 2.96 -20.29 -24.30
N MET A 19 2.14 -20.53 -25.33
CA MET A 19 2.43 -19.96 -26.65
C MET A 19 2.53 -18.45 -26.59
N SER A 20 3.49 -17.89 -27.34
CA SER A 20 3.76 -16.44 -27.41
C SER A 20 4.22 -15.81 -26.10
N GLN A 21 4.69 -16.61 -25.14
CA GLN A 21 5.11 -16.16 -23.81
C GLN A 21 6.52 -16.62 -23.46
N SER A 22 7.14 -15.88 -22.55
CA SER A 22 8.39 -16.23 -21.87
C SER A 22 8.25 -15.90 -20.38
N THR A 23 9.03 -16.54 -19.51
CA THR A 23 9.13 -16.08 -18.11
C THR A 23 9.67 -14.66 -18.01
N ASN A 24 10.41 -14.20 -19.02
CA ASN A 24 10.99 -12.86 -19.04
C ASN A 24 9.95 -11.75 -19.18
N ASP A 25 8.82 -12.00 -19.86
CA ASP A 25 7.73 -11.04 -19.96
C ASP A 25 6.56 -11.36 -19.00
N THR A 26 6.31 -12.64 -18.69
CA THR A 26 5.20 -13.02 -17.80
C THR A 26 5.48 -12.70 -16.34
N PHE A 27 6.72 -12.86 -15.87
CA PHE A 27 7.06 -12.64 -14.46
C PHE A 27 6.94 -11.16 -14.06
N PRO A 28 7.56 -10.18 -14.76
CA PRO A 28 7.33 -8.76 -14.45
C PRO A 28 5.87 -8.34 -14.60
N THR A 29 5.16 -8.87 -15.60
CA THR A 29 3.72 -8.65 -15.74
C THR A 29 2.95 -9.12 -14.50
N ALA A 30 3.23 -10.33 -14.01
CA ALA A 30 2.59 -10.86 -12.81
C ALA A 30 2.91 -10.03 -11.55
N ILE A 31 4.12 -9.52 -11.41
CA ILE A 31 4.50 -8.61 -10.32
C ILE A 31 3.63 -7.34 -10.36
N ASN A 32 3.54 -6.70 -11.52
CA ASN A 32 2.75 -5.48 -11.68
C ASN A 32 1.27 -5.72 -11.36
N ILE A 33 0.67 -6.78 -11.91
CA ILE A 33 -0.73 -7.13 -11.63
C ILE A 33 -0.94 -7.36 -10.13
N ALA A 34 -0.13 -8.19 -9.50
CA ALA A 34 -0.27 -8.51 -8.08
C ALA A 34 -0.11 -7.28 -7.18
N ALA A 35 0.86 -6.41 -7.49
CA ALA A 35 1.06 -5.17 -6.75
C ALA A 35 -0.14 -4.22 -6.89
N VAL A 36 -0.59 -3.98 -8.12
CA VAL A 36 -1.73 -3.10 -8.40
C VAL A 36 -3.02 -3.61 -7.74
N GLU A 37 -3.35 -4.90 -7.89
CA GLU A 37 -4.53 -5.50 -7.28
C GLU A 37 -4.50 -5.41 -5.75
N SER A 38 -3.36 -5.73 -5.12
CA SER A 38 -3.22 -5.65 -3.66
C SER A 38 -3.40 -4.22 -3.15
N ILE A 39 -2.83 -3.25 -3.85
CA ILE A 39 -2.96 -1.85 -3.46
C ILE A 39 -4.37 -1.33 -3.70
N HIS A 40 -4.93 -1.60 -4.86
CA HIS A 40 -6.26 -1.12 -5.22
C HIS A 40 -7.36 -1.73 -4.34
N ASN A 41 -7.31 -3.04 -4.11
CA ASN A 41 -8.36 -3.78 -3.43
C ASN A 41 -8.19 -3.83 -1.90
N GLN A 42 -7.00 -3.56 -1.36
CA GLN A 42 -6.73 -3.69 0.07
C GLN A 42 -6.17 -2.40 0.69
N LEU A 43 -5.04 -1.89 0.21
CA LEU A 43 -4.36 -0.77 0.86
C LEU A 43 -5.15 0.54 0.75
N ILE A 44 -5.61 0.91 -0.45
CA ILE A 44 -6.35 2.16 -0.65
C ILE A 44 -7.65 2.16 0.17
N PRO A 45 -8.50 1.11 0.17
CA PRO A 45 -9.67 1.06 1.04
C PRO A 45 -9.34 1.18 2.52
N ALA A 46 -8.30 0.50 3.01
CA ALA A 46 -7.87 0.59 4.41
C ALA A 46 -7.38 2.00 4.80
N LEU A 47 -6.65 2.67 3.91
CA LEU A 47 -6.25 4.07 4.12
C LEU A 47 -7.44 5.02 4.12
N GLN A 48 -8.45 4.78 3.27
CA GLN A 48 -9.69 5.56 3.23
C GLN A 48 -10.52 5.36 4.51
N GLU A 49 -10.57 4.15 5.05
CA GLU A 49 -11.22 3.86 6.31
C GLU A 49 -10.52 4.60 7.46
N LEU A 50 -9.21 4.50 7.57
CA LEU A 50 -8.42 5.24 8.55
C LEU A 50 -8.62 6.75 8.43
N ARG A 51 -8.56 7.26 7.20
CA ARG A 51 -8.82 8.68 6.90
C ARG A 51 -10.20 9.12 7.40
N THR A 52 -11.21 8.30 7.17
CA THR A 52 -12.59 8.60 7.60
C THR A 52 -12.69 8.63 9.12
N ALA A 53 -12.14 7.64 9.81
CA ALA A 53 -12.11 7.59 11.27
C ALA A 53 -11.38 8.79 11.89
N LEU A 54 -10.24 9.19 11.32
CA LEU A 54 -9.51 10.39 11.76
C LEU A 54 -10.30 11.67 11.53
N ASN A 55 -11.02 11.77 10.39
CA ASN A 55 -11.85 12.94 10.08
C ASN A 55 -13.06 13.07 11.04
N GLU A 56 -13.69 11.97 11.40
CA GLU A 56 -14.74 11.96 12.42
C GLU A 56 -14.23 12.49 13.76
N LYS A 57 -13.01 12.10 14.15
CA LYS A 57 -12.36 12.62 15.36
C LYS A 57 -12.00 14.10 15.22
N SER A 58 -11.51 14.53 14.06
CA SER A 58 -11.25 15.96 13.78
C SER A 58 -12.50 16.81 13.99
N ILE A 59 -13.63 16.37 13.42
CA ILE A 59 -14.90 17.08 13.57
C ILE A 59 -15.37 17.07 15.03
N LYS A 60 -15.37 15.89 15.67
CA LYS A 60 -15.83 15.72 17.06
C LYS A 60 -15.02 16.56 18.04
N PHE A 61 -13.72 16.69 17.83
CA PHE A 61 -12.81 17.37 18.75
C PHE A 61 -12.56 18.85 18.39
N ASN A 62 -13.29 19.40 17.40
CA ASN A 62 -13.03 20.75 16.90
C ASN A 62 -13.22 21.85 17.97
N SER A 63 -14.10 21.64 18.95
CA SER A 63 -14.34 22.59 20.04
C SER A 63 -13.44 22.41 21.26
N ILE A 64 -12.61 21.38 21.29
CA ILE A 64 -11.72 21.09 22.40
C ILE A 64 -10.42 21.89 22.24
N VAL A 65 -10.30 22.97 22.98
CA VAL A 65 -9.08 23.79 23.01
C VAL A 65 -8.02 23.10 23.86
N LYS A 66 -6.83 22.99 23.33
CA LYS A 66 -5.67 22.39 23.98
C LYS A 66 -4.43 23.26 23.81
N LEU A 67 -3.40 22.94 24.56
CA LEU A 67 -2.07 23.52 24.40
C LEU A 67 -1.38 22.82 23.20
N GLY A 68 -0.87 23.62 22.26
CA GLY A 68 0.06 23.13 21.25
C GLY A 68 1.46 22.95 21.82
N ARG A 69 2.24 22.07 21.19
CA ARG A 69 3.64 21.82 21.56
C ARG A 69 4.56 21.94 20.35
N THR A 70 5.69 22.56 20.57
CA THR A 70 6.84 22.53 19.66
C THR A 70 8.05 22.07 20.46
N HIS A 71 8.84 21.14 19.90
CA HIS A 71 9.96 20.53 20.65
C HIS A 71 9.55 19.89 22.00
N LEU A 72 8.32 19.38 22.08
CA LEU A 72 7.67 18.89 23.31
C LEU A 72 7.51 19.94 24.43
N GLN A 73 7.72 21.21 24.13
CA GLN A 73 7.53 22.33 25.06
C GLN A 73 6.19 23.03 24.76
N ASP A 74 5.65 23.68 25.80
CA ASP A 74 4.40 24.41 25.72
C ASP A 74 4.51 25.54 24.69
N ALA A 75 3.50 25.62 23.80
CA ALA A 75 3.41 26.62 22.73
C ALA A 75 2.02 27.30 22.73
N THR A 76 1.54 27.70 21.56
CA THR A 76 0.26 28.40 21.40
C THR A 76 -0.93 27.43 21.42
N PRO A 77 -2.13 27.89 21.83
CA PRO A 77 -3.34 27.06 21.77
C PRO A 77 -3.75 26.69 20.35
N LEU A 78 -4.34 25.50 20.21
CA LEU A 78 -5.07 25.04 19.04
C LEU A 78 -6.25 24.17 19.51
N SER A 79 -7.12 23.75 18.58
CA SER A 79 -8.08 22.70 18.92
C SER A 79 -7.52 21.32 18.67
N LEU A 80 -7.95 20.34 19.45
CA LEU A 80 -7.62 18.92 19.20
C LEU A 80 -8.11 18.49 17.82
N GLY A 81 -9.25 19.03 17.33
CA GLY A 81 -9.72 18.81 15.98
C GLY A 81 -8.78 19.31 14.90
N GLN A 82 -8.13 20.46 15.11
CA GLN A 82 -7.10 20.96 14.19
C GLN A 82 -5.88 20.03 14.12
N GLU A 83 -5.44 19.50 15.26
CA GLU A 83 -4.36 18.50 15.29
C GLU A 83 -4.73 17.25 14.50
N PHE A 84 -5.93 16.68 14.71
CA PHE A 84 -6.42 15.53 13.94
C PHE A 84 -6.61 15.83 12.45
N SER A 85 -6.98 17.06 12.06
CA SER A 85 -7.08 17.45 10.65
C SER A 85 -5.74 17.34 9.92
N GLY A 86 -4.63 17.56 10.61
CA GLY A 86 -3.29 17.34 10.08
C GLY A 86 -3.04 15.85 9.75
N TYR A 87 -3.52 14.94 10.59
CA TYR A 87 -3.44 13.50 10.32
C TYR A 87 -4.28 13.10 9.12
N VAL A 88 -5.51 13.63 9.00
CA VAL A 88 -6.38 13.42 7.83
C VAL A 88 -5.67 13.85 6.56
N SER A 89 -5.09 15.04 6.54
CA SER A 89 -4.38 15.57 5.38
C SER A 89 -3.16 14.71 5.00
N ALA A 90 -2.42 14.19 5.99
CA ALA A 90 -1.29 13.30 5.74
C ALA A 90 -1.71 12.00 5.05
N VAL A 91 -2.83 11.40 5.48
CA VAL A 91 -3.38 10.18 4.87
C VAL A 91 -3.95 10.49 3.47
N ASP A 92 -4.69 11.58 3.27
CA ASP A 92 -5.18 12.02 1.97
C ASP A 92 -4.05 12.19 0.94
N HIS A 93 -2.96 12.82 1.34
CA HIS A 93 -1.77 12.95 0.50
C HIS A 93 -1.08 11.59 0.24
N GLY A 94 -1.09 10.71 1.24
CA GLY A 94 -0.59 9.35 1.09
C GLY A 94 -1.35 8.57 0.01
N ILE A 95 -2.69 8.60 0.07
CA ILE A 95 -3.57 7.96 -0.93
C ILE A 95 -3.28 8.51 -2.33
N LYS A 96 -3.21 9.84 -2.49
CA LYS A 96 -2.91 10.47 -3.79
C LYS A 96 -1.56 10.04 -4.35
N ARG A 97 -0.52 9.94 -3.51
CA ARG A 97 0.81 9.48 -3.94
C ARG A 97 0.77 8.04 -4.41
N VAL A 98 0.12 7.15 -3.65
CA VAL A 98 -0.05 5.74 -4.05
C VAL A 98 -0.79 5.65 -5.39
N GLN A 99 -1.91 6.34 -5.55
CA GLN A 99 -2.66 6.37 -6.80
C GLN A 99 -1.82 6.88 -7.98
N SER A 100 -0.97 7.89 -7.76
CA SER A 100 -0.07 8.40 -8.80
C SER A 100 0.96 7.36 -9.23
N ALA A 101 1.58 6.65 -8.29
CA ALA A 101 2.58 5.63 -8.59
C ALA A 101 1.97 4.42 -9.35
N LEU A 102 0.70 4.09 -9.09
CA LEU A 102 0.03 2.99 -9.79
C LEU A 102 -0.03 3.19 -11.32
N HIS A 103 -0.03 4.44 -11.81
CA HIS A 103 -0.06 4.69 -13.26
C HIS A 103 1.12 4.05 -13.98
N HIS A 104 2.31 4.03 -13.38
CA HIS A 104 3.50 3.41 -13.96
C HIS A 104 3.48 1.88 -13.85
N CYS A 105 2.67 1.32 -12.93
CA CYS A 105 2.53 -0.12 -12.77
C CYS A 105 1.48 -0.74 -13.72
N TYR A 106 0.69 0.07 -14.43
CA TYR A 106 -0.30 -0.45 -15.39
C TYR A 106 0.31 -0.89 -16.72
N GLU A 107 1.52 -0.49 -17.03
CA GLU A 107 2.22 -0.89 -18.24
C GLU A 107 2.81 -2.28 -18.10
N LEU A 108 2.41 -3.19 -19.00
CA LEU A 108 2.77 -4.60 -18.93
C LEU A 108 3.85 -4.98 -19.94
N ALA A 109 4.84 -5.74 -19.48
CA ALA A 109 5.90 -6.31 -20.30
C ALA A 109 5.40 -7.41 -21.25
N MET A 110 4.22 -7.97 -20.97
CA MET A 110 3.63 -9.08 -21.70
C MET A 110 3.57 -8.83 -23.21
N GLY A 111 3.95 -9.83 -23.98
CA GLY A 111 4.09 -9.76 -25.44
C GLY A 111 5.50 -9.45 -25.93
N GLY A 112 6.43 -9.04 -25.04
CA GLY A 112 7.84 -8.86 -25.38
C GLY A 112 8.58 -10.18 -25.62
N THR A 113 8.02 -11.28 -25.15
CA THR A 113 8.62 -12.63 -25.18
C THR A 113 9.96 -12.67 -24.45
N ALA A 114 11.01 -13.24 -25.06
CA ALA A 114 12.28 -13.49 -24.40
C ALA A 114 13.10 -12.21 -24.12
N VAL A 115 13.12 -11.26 -25.05
CA VAL A 115 14.02 -10.09 -25.02
C VAL A 115 13.37 -8.75 -25.39
N GLY A 116 12.06 -8.73 -25.60
CA GLY A 116 11.32 -7.51 -25.93
C GLY A 116 10.91 -7.37 -27.41
N THR A 117 11.36 -8.27 -28.26
CA THR A 117 11.07 -8.20 -29.72
C THR A 117 9.70 -8.76 -30.12
N GLY A 118 9.05 -9.52 -29.22
CA GLY A 118 7.79 -10.20 -29.52
C GLY A 118 7.95 -11.33 -30.54
N ILE A 119 9.15 -11.87 -30.70
CA ILE A 119 9.41 -12.95 -31.69
C ILE A 119 8.53 -14.17 -31.40
N ASN A 120 7.96 -14.78 -32.46
CA ASN A 120 7.03 -15.90 -32.42
C ASN A 120 5.68 -15.60 -31.72
N SER A 121 5.35 -14.36 -31.46
CA SER A 121 3.99 -13.98 -31.08
C SER A 121 3.14 -13.66 -32.33
N VAL A 122 1.83 -13.80 -32.18
CA VAL A 122 0.89 -13.36 -33.22
C VAL A 122 0.76 -11.84 -33.19
N GLU A 123 0.42 -11.25 -34.36
CA GLU A 123 0.19 -9.82 -34.47
C GLU A 123 -0.93 -9.37 -33.50
N GLY A 124 -0.71 -8.27 -32.76
CA GLY A 124 -1.67 -7.73 -31.79
C GLY A 124 -1.72 -8.47 -30.45
N PHE A 125 -0.85 -9.48 -30.23
CA PHE A 125 -0.88 -10.26 -28.97
C PHE A 125 -0.68 -9.39 -27.74
N SER A 126 0.28 -8.46 -27.75
CA SER A 126 0.62 -7.62 -26.59
C SER A 126 -0.53 -6.69 -26.19
N GLU A 127 -1.23 -6.14 -27.16
CA GLU A 127 -2.39 -5.27 -26.95
C GLU A 127 -3.59 -6.08 -26.44
N ASN A 128 -3.89 -7.19 -27.11
CA ASN A 128 -5.03 -8.04 -26.76
C ASN A 128 -4.89 -8.65 -25.37
N ILE A 129 -3.71 -9.14 -25.00
CA ILE A 129 -3.51 -9.73 -23.67
C ILE A 129 -3.61 -8.68 -22.55
N ALA A 130 -3.11 -7.45 -22.76
CA ALA A 130 -3.27 -6.37 -21.82
C ALA A 130 -4.74 -5.95 -21.66
N GLU A 131 -5.51 -5.93 -22.77
CA GLU A 131 -6.94 -5.66 -22.74
C GLU A 131 -7.71 -6.76 -21.98
N GLU A 132 -7.42 -8.04 -22.22
CA GLU A 132 -8.01 -9.16 -21.49
C GLU A 132 -7.71 -9.09 -19.98
N ILE A 133 -6.45 -8.78 -19.60
CA ILE A 133 -6.07 -8.58 -18.20
C ILE A 133 -6.86 -7.40 -17.61
N SER A 134 -7.00 -6.31 -18.34
CA SER A 134 -7.79 -5.14 -17.92
C SER A 134 -9.27 -5.51 -17.70
N GLN A 135 -9.86 -6.29 -18.58
CA GLN A 135 -11.25 -6.74 -18.44
C GLN A 135 -11.43 -7.69 -17.24
N ILE A 136 -10.53 -8.64 -17.04
CA ILE A 136 -10.59 -9.62 -15.95
C ILE A 136 -10.43 -8.94 -14.59
N THR A 137 -9.50 -8.00 -14.47
CA THR A 137 -9.19 -7.34 -13.21
C THR A 137 -10.06 -6.12 -12.94
N GLY A 138 -10.68 -5.54 -13.95
CA GLY A 138 -11.37 -4.25 -13.89
C GLY A 138 -10.42 -3.06 -13.68
N LEU A 139 -9.11 -3.24 -13.93
CA LEU A 139 -8.06 -2.24 -13.74
C LEU A 139 -7.45 -1.85 -15.09
N PRO A 140 -6.98 -0.60 -15.28
CA PRO A 140 -6.64 -0.07 -16.60
C PRO A 140 -5.24 -0.49 -17.06
N PHE A 141 -4.96 -1.79 -17.09
CA PHE A 141 -3.71 -2.32 -17.62
C PHE A 141 -3.60 -2.07 -19.12
N VAL A 142 -2.41 -1.73 -19.56
CA VAL A 142 -2.07 -1.45 -20.95
C VAL A 142 -0.76 -2.15 -21.33
N THR A 143 -0.53 -2.32 -22.61
CA THR A 143 0.75 -2.82 -23.08
C THR A 143 1.82 -1.72 -22.92
N ALA A 144 3.00 -2.07 -22.41
CA ALA A 144 4.11 -1.12 -22.27
C ALA A 144 4.54 -0.61 -23.65
N GLU A 145 4.81 0.70 -23.73
CA GLU A 145 5.25 1.36 -24.96
C GLU A 145 6.60 0.79 -25.44
N ASN A 146 7.50 0.50 -24.48
CA ASN A 146 8.80 -0.08 -24.76
C ASN A 146 8.98 -1.41 -24.03
N LYS A 147 8.93 -2.52 -24.76
CA LYS A 147 9.09 -3.86 -24.18
C LYS A 147 10.50 -4.17 -23.69
N PHE A 148 11.52 -3.50 -24.23
CA PHE A 148 12.90 -3.70 -23.80
C PHE A 148 13.15 -3.12 -22.42
N GLU A 149 12.60 -1.95 -22.14
CA GLU A 149 12.62 -1.34 -20.81
C GLU A 149 11.76 -2.16 -19.83
N ALA A 150 10.53 -2.48 -20.18
CA ALA A 150 9.57 -3.17 -19.32
C ALA A 150 10.00 -4.61 -18.94
N LEU A 151 10.82 -5.28 -19.77
CA LEU A 151 11.43 -6.56 -19.41
C LEU A 151 12.71 -6.38 -18.58
N GLY A 152 13.48 -5.35 -18.88
CA GLY A 152 14.84 -5.16 -18.31
C GLY A 152 14.85 -4.40 -17.00
N GLY A 153 13.81 -3.60 -16.71
CA GLY A 153 13.69 -2.77 -15.52
C GLY A 153 12.52 -3.17 -14.62
N GLN A 154 12.57 -2.71 -13.37
CA GLN A 154 11.47 -2.83 -12.41
C GLN A 154 11.21 -1.46 -11.75
N ASP A 155 11.43 -0.39 -12.49
CA ASP A 155 11.44 0.99 -11.97
C ASP A 155 10.10 1.40 -11.37
N SER A 156 8.99 0.95 -11.97
CA SER A 156 7.64 1.18 -11.45
C SER A 156 7.42 0.55 -10.07
N ILE A 157 7.97 -0.63 -9.82
CA ILE A 157 7.89 -1.34 -8.54
C ILE A 157 8.82 -0.69 -7.50
N VAL A 158 10.00 -0.23 -7.92
CA VAL A 158 10.94 0.52 -7.05
C VAL A 158 10.32 1.85 -6.64
N GLU A 159 9.71 2.59 -7.57
CA GLU A 159 8.98 3.83 -7.27
C GLU A 159 7.85 3.56 -6.27
N LEU A 160 7.03 2.53 -6.54
CA LEU A 160 5.93 2.15 -5.66
C LEU A 160 6.41 1.82 -4.24
N SER A 161 7.51 1.07 -4.11
CA SER A 161 8.16 0.79 -2.82
C SER A 161 8.54 2.07 -2.09
N GLY A 162 9.18 3.02 -2.78
CA GLY A 162 9.53 4.33 -2.24
C GLY A 162 8.31 5.12 -1.76
N ILE A 163 7.20 5.06 -2.48
CA ILE A 163 5.95 5.71 -2.08
C ILE A 163 5.33 5.01 -0.85
N LEU A 164 5.36 3.70 -0.76
CA LEU A 164 4.92 2.96 0.43
C LEU A 164 5.75 3.34 1.66
N LYS A 165 7.05 3.57 1.50
CA LYS A 165 7.90 4.11 2.57
C LYS A 165 7.45 5.51 3.02
N VAL A 166 7.08 6.41 2.08
CA VAL A 166 6.55 7.73 2.43
C VAL A 166 5.25 7.63 3.23
N VAL A 167 4.33 6.77 2.81
CA VAL A 167 3.08 6.50 3.55
C VAL A 167 3.39 5.96 4.94
N SER A 168 4.30 5.01 5.05
CA SER A 168 4.75 4.44 6.33
C SER A 168 5.33 5.51 7.26
N GLY A 169 6.09 6.48 6.73
CA GLY A 169 6.57 7.62 7.52
C GLY A 169 5.45 8.44 8.14
N SER A 170 4.38 8.71 7.37
CA SER A 170 3.21 9.41 7.87
C SER A 170 2.45 8.61 8.94
N LEU A 171 2.22 7.32 8.70
CA LEU A 171 1.54 6.44 9.66
C LEU A 171 2.36 6.24 10.94
N PHE A 172 3.67 6.12 10.82
CA PHE A 172 4.60 6.05 11.95
C PHE A 172 4.49 7.28 12.84
N LYS A 173 4.48 8.47 12.23
CA LYS A 173 4.31 9.74 12.95
C LYS A 173 2.95 9.80 13.65
N ILE A 174 1.86 9.50 12.97
CA ILE A 174 0.51 9.51 13.56
C ILE A 174 0.42 8.53 14.73
N ALA A 175 0.93 7.32 14.58
CA ALA A 175 0.92 6.32 15.66
C ALA A 175 1.71 6.77 16.88
N ASN A 176 2.87 7.40 16.69
CA ASN A 176 3.65 7.95 17.80
C ASN A 176 2.96 9.13 18.48
N ASP A 177 2.35 10.04 17.72
CA ASP A 177 1.63 11.16 18.32
C ASP A 177 0.46 10.66 19.18
N LEU A 178 -0.33 9.70 18.69
CA LEU A 178 -1.43 9.11 19.46
C LEU A 178 -0.92 8.44 20.75
N ARG A 179 0.23 7.76 20.72
CA ARG A 179 0.86 7.18 21.90
C ARG A 179 1.26 8.26 22.93
N TRP A 180 1.87 9.35 22.47
CA TRP A 180 2.24 10.46 23.32
C TRP A 180 1.02 11.12 23.94
N LEU A 181 -0.01 11.45 23.15
CA LEU A 181 -1.24 12.07 23.64
C LEU A 181 -1.98 11.19 24.66
N ALA A 182 -1.90 9.86 24.51
CA ALA A 182 -2.53 8.90 25.43
C ALA A 182 -1.65 8.49 26.62
N SER A 183 -0.42 8.99 26.70
CA SER A 183 0.53 8.55 27.71
C SER A 183 0.10 8.90 29.14
N GLY A 184 0.35 8.00 30.06
CA GLY A 184 0.03 8.21 31.48
C GLY A 184 -1.15 7.34 31.94
N PRO A 185 -2.29 7.93 32.37
CA PRO A 185 -2.67 9.34 32.29
C PRO A 185 -2.11 10.27 33.39
N ARG A 186 -1.65 9.73 34.53
CA ARG A 186 -1.27 10.55 35.69
C ARG A 186 0.10 11.17 35.57
N SER A 187 1.06 10.43 35.02
CA SER A 187 2.47 10.86 34.88
C SER A 187 2.89 11.00 33.43
N GLY A 188 1.95 11.25 32.55
CA GLY A 188 2.15 11.49 31.14
C GLY A 188 1.29 12.63 30.62
N ILE A 189 1.10 12.73 29.32
CA ILE A 189 0.32 13.80 28.66
C ILE A 189 -1.17 13.64 28.93
N GLY A 190 -1.73 12.45 28.76
CA GLY A 190 -3.10 12.12 29.12
C GLY A 190 -4.20 12.94 28.45
N GLU A 191 -3.97 13.45 27.24
CA GLU A 191 -4.94 14.29 26.52
C GLU A 191 -6.05 13.49 25.84
N ILE A 192 -5.76 12.24 25.48
CA ILE A 192 -6.73 11.31 24.88
C ILE A 192 -6.73 9.98 25.63
N THR A 193 -7.85 9.26 25.53
CA THR A 193 -7.95 7.89 26.03
C THR A 193 -8.12 6.94 24.85
N LEU A 194 -7.26 5.92 24.78
CA LEU A 194 -7.39 4.84 23.80
C LEU A 194 -8.36 3.77 24.32
N PRO A 195 -9.06 3.06 23.43
CA PRO A 195 -9.91 1.93 23.81
C PRO A 195 -9.06 0.76 24.35
N ALA A 196 -9.61 0.02 25.31
CA ALA A 196 -9.01 -1.23 25.80
C ALA A 196 -9.32 -2.36 24.81
N ASN A 197 -8.48 -2.50 23.79
CA ASN A 197 -8.68 -3.50 22.72
C ASN A 197 -8.22 -4.91 23.14
N GLU A 198 -7.52 -5.02 24.28
CA GLU A 198 -6.97 -6.27 24.80
C GLU A 198 -6.88 -6.22 26.32
N PRO A 199 -6.74 -7.37 27.01
CA PRO A 199 -6.46 -7.41 28.42
C PRO A 199 -5.17 -6.63 28.73
N GLY A 200 -5.23 -5.71 29.69
CA GLY A 200 -4.05 -4.99 30.17
C GLY A 200 -3.07 -5.90 30.90
N SER A 201 -2.10 -5.26 31.57
CA SER A 201 -1.12 -5.98 32.40
C SER A 201 -1.80 -6.78 33.52
N SER A 202 -1.46 -8.06 33.70
CA SER A 202 -1.98 -8.91 34.77
C SER A 202 -1.58 -8.42 36.17
N ILE A 203 -0.45 -7.73 36.30
CA ILE A 203 0.08 -7.21 37.58
C ILE A 203 -0.24 -5.73 37.81
N MET A 204 -0.78 -5.03 36.82
CA MET A 204 -1.17 -3.61 36.87
C MET A 204 -2.60 -3.44 36.33
N PRO A 205 -3.63 -3.74 37.13
CA PRO A 205 -5.02 -3.63 36.69
C PRO A 205 -5.37 -2.24 36.18
N GLY A 206 -6.09 -2.18 35.06
CA GLY A 206 -6.51 -0.92 34.41
C GLY A 206 -5.45 -0.24 33.57
N LYS A 207 -4.25 -0.81 33.43
CA LYS A 207 -3.23 -0.31 32.50
C LYS A 207 -3.60 -0.69 31.05
N ILE A 208 -3.90 0.32 30.25
CA ILE A 208 -4.22 0.17 28.82
C ILE A 208 -2.97 0.54 28.01
N ASN A 209 -2.44 -0.42 27.27
CA ASN A 209 -1.28 -0.20 26.40
C ASN A 209 -1.72 0.25 25.00
N PRO A 210 -0.93 1.12 24.32
CA PRO A 210 -1.23 1.57 22.96
C PRO A 210 -0.76 0.54 21.89
N THR A 211 -1.05 -0.74 22.08
CA THR A 211 -0.46 -1.85 21.30
C THR A 211 -0.74 -1.78 19.81
N GLN A 212 -1.90 -1.27 19.39
CA GLN A 212 -2.18 -1.06 17.96
C GLN A 212 -1.26 0.01 17.35
N CYS A 213 -1.00 1.09 18.07
CA CYS A 213 -0.02 2.10 17.64
C CYS A 213 1.41 1.52 17.61
N GLU A 214 1.76 0.67 18.56
CA GLU A 214 3.06 -0.01 18.60
C GLU A 214 3.21 -0.97 17.44
N ALA A 215 2.20 -1.80 17.15
CA ALA A 215 2.17 -2.68 15.97
C ALA A 215 2.33 -1.88 14.67
N MET A 216 1.66 -0.72 14.55
CA MET A 216 1.81 0.15 13.39
C MET A 216 3.24 0.66 13.25
N THR A 217 3.91 1.06 14.34
CA THR A 217 5.31 1.52 14.25
C THR A 217 6.26 0.40 13.83
N MET A 218 6.03 -0.85 14.30
CA MET A 218 6.80 -2.02 13.87
C MET A 218 6.60 -2.31 12.39
N LEU A 219 5.34 -2.31 11.91
CA LEU A 219 5.01 -2.50 10.50
C LEU A 219 5.68 -1.45 9.61
N CYS A 220 5.58 -0.18 9.99
CA CYS A 220 6.20 0.92 9.24
C CYS A 220 7.73 0.74 9.14
N THR A 221 8.37 0.32 10.23
CA THR A 221 9.82 0.06 10.26
C THR A 221 10.18 -1.09 9.31
N GLN A 222 9.36 -2.15 9.25
CA GLN A 222 9.57 -3.26 8.31
C GLN A 222 9.45 -2.79 6.85
N VAL A 223 8.44 -1.96 6.53
CA VAL A 223 8.29 -1.40 5.17
C VAL A 223 9.49 -0.55 4.78
N MET A 224 9.99 0.29 5.70
CA MET A 224 11.21 1.09 5.46
C MET A 224 12.44 0.22 5.20
N GLY A 225 12.58 -0.89 5.95
CA GLY A 225 13.66 -1.86 5.75
C GLY A 225 13.55 -2.59 4.42
N ASN A 226 12.34 -2.99 4.02
CA ASN A 226 12.09 -3.65 2.74
C ASN A 226 12.47 -2.74 1.55
N ASP A 227 12.10 -1.46 1.60
CA ASP A 227 12.46 -0.49 0.57
C ASP A 227 13.98 -0.32 0.42
N THR A 228 14.73 -0.45 1.51
CA THR A 228 16.21 -0.43 1.45
C THR A 228 16.77 -1.69 0.78
N THR A 229 16.04 -2.79 0.79
CA THR A 229 16.43 -4.07 0.21
C THR A 229 16.13 -4.14 -1.30
N ILE A 230 15.06 -3.50 -1.74
CA ILE A 230 14.65 -3.37 -3.14
C ILE A 230 15.57 -2.43 -3.89
#